data_c5a5dd69fb19e92a4be0e31cd4469116
#
_entry.id   c5a5dd69fb19e92a4be0e31cd4469116
#
_cell.length_a   1.000
_cell.length_b   1.000
_cell.length_c   1.000
_cell.angle_alpha   90.00
_cell.angle_beta   90.00
_cell.angle_gamma   90.00
#
_symmetry.space_group_name_H-M   'P 1'
#
loop_
_entity.id
_entity.type
_entity.pdbx_description
1 polymer ?
#
loop_
_entity_poly.entity_id
_entity_poly.type
_entity_poly.pdbx_seq_one_letter_code
_entity_poly.pdbx_strand_id
1 'polypeptide(L)'
;MIVFSLLLTVQCLLAPVQTPVAFQYVEPPCEYCAGRRTIDFAQSVGQSVLAPIAGRITFAGTVVDQGYVTIDPSPGTGYGPEVLITVGGLVIDANIVSGRNVQVGERIGVSNGLIHLSMRSIREGKSARYVDPTAYLGRRRPRVRLIPYSGFGARRAQIGLTCPASFGR
;
A
#
# COMPACT_ATOMS: atom_id res chain seq x y z
N MET A 1 -12.46 34.98 13.22
CA MET A 1 -12.69 33.78 12.39
C MET A 1 -11.35 33.07 12.23
N ILE A 2 -11.13 31.98 12.98
CA ILE A 2 -9.86 31.22 12.92
C ILE A 2 -10.07 30.20 11.80
N VAL A 3 -9.39 30.40 10.67
CA VAL A 3 -9.36 29.43 9.56
C VAL A 3 -8.43 28.31 9.99
N PHE A 4 -8.99 27.17 10.43
CA PHE A 4 -8.24 25.94 10.62
C PHE A 4 -7.85 25.42 9.22
N SER A 5 -6.62 25.68 8.81
CA SER A 5 -6.03 25.06 7.64
C SER A 5 -5.82 23.57 7.96
N LEU A 6 -6.76 22.73 7.51
CA LEU A 6 -6.60 21.28 7.59
C LEU A 6 -5.46 20.90 6.66
N LEU A 7 -4.27 20.68 7.22
CA LEU A 7 -3.16 20.06 6.50
C LEU A 7 -3.56 18.61 6.18
N LEU A 8 -4.07 18.37 4.97
CA LEU A 8 -4.29 17.04 4.44
C LEU A 8 -2.92 16.38 4.25
N THR A 9 -2.49 15.63 5.24
CA THR A 9 -1.31 14.79 5.14
C THR A 9 -1.70 13.48 4.46
N VAL A 10 -1.01 13.12 3.37
CA VAL A 10 -1.22 11.83 2.71
C VAL A 10 -0.74 10.71 3.65
N GLN A 11 -1.61 9.72 3.89
CA GLN A 11 -1.28 8.56 4.69
C GLN A 11 -0.27 7.68 3.94
N CYS A 12 0.78 7.21 4.63
CA CYS A 12 1.72 6.27 4.04
C CYS A 12 1.05 4.93 3.72
N LEU A 13 1.44 4.34 2.58
CA LEU A 13 1.13 2.95 2.30
C LEU A 13 1.93 2.02 3.21
N LEU A 14 1.27 1.07 3.81
CA LEU A 14 1.93 -0.06 4.47
C LEU A 14 2.43 -1.03 3.39
N ALA A 15 3.68 -1.48 3.50
CA ALA A 15 4.14 -2.58 2.64
C ALA A 15 3.25 -3.82 2.86
N PRO A 16 2.72 -4.43 1.78
CA PRO A 16 1.79 -5.57 1.92
C PRO A 16 2.43 -6.79 2.56
N VAL A 17 3.75 -6.87 2.53
CA VAL A 17 4.57 -7.92 3.16
C VAL A 17 5.79 -7.32 3.86
N GLN A 18 6.46 -8.10 4.71
CA GLN A 18 7.57 -7.60 5.54
C GLN A 18 8.95 -7.63 4.83
N THR A 19 9.01 -8.19 3.62
CA THR A 19 10.25 -8.28 2.85
C THR A 19 10.58 -6.95 2.16
N PRO A 20 11.86 -6.68 1.86
CA PRO A 20 12.23 -5.52 1.07
C PRO A 20 11.73 -5.64 -0.37
N VAL A 21 11.66 -4.52 -1.07
CA VAL A 21 11.35 -4.48 -2.51
C VAL A 21 12.45 -5.21 -3.27
N ALA A 22 12.05 -6.22 -4.03
CA ALA A 22 12.95 -7.03 -4.89
C ALA A 22 13.12 -6.39 -6.28
N PHE A 23 12.01 -5.85 -6.83
CA PHE A 23 12.05 -5.19 -8.14
C PHE A 23 11.35 -3.84 -8.05
N GLN A 24 12.02 -2.83 -8.58
CA GLN A 24 11.56 -1.44 -8.57
C GLN A 24 10.56 -1.16 -9.71
N TYR A 25 9.76 -0.13 -9.54
CA TYR A 25 8.97 0.45 -10.60
C TYR A 25 9.86 0.98 -11.73
N VAL A 26 9.45 0.74 -12.97
CA VAL A 26 10.12 1.28 -14.17
C VAL A 26 9.05 1.90 -15.05
N GLU A 27 9.01 3.23 -15.13
CA GLU A 27 8.00 3.95 -15.91
C GLU A 27 8.11 3.56 -17.40
N PRO A 28 7.01 3.06 -18.01
CA PRO A 28 7.00 2.80 -19.44
C PRO A 28 7.08 4.12 -20.23
N PRO A 29 7.87 4.21 -21.30
CA PRO A 29 7.96 5.43 -22.11
C PRO A 29 6.69 5.75 -22.91
N CYS A 30 5.78 4.80 -23.01
CA CYS A 30 4.44 4.98 -23.58
C CYS A 30 3.43 4.01 -22.96
N GLU A 31 2.13 4.21 -23.18
CA GLU A 31 1.05 3.41 -22.58
C GLU A 31 1.19 1.90 -22.83
N TYR A 32 1.64 1.50 -24.01
CA TYR A 32 1.82 0.10 -24.41
C TYR A 32 3.29 -0.35 -24.47
N CYS A 33 4.21 0.53 -24.08
CA CYS A 33 5.63 0.21 -24.05
C CYS A 33 6.00 -0.72 -22.89
N ALA A 34 7.12 -1.40 -23.03
CA ALA A 34 7.71 -2.21 -21.97
C ALA A 34 8.07 -1.34 -20.76
N GLY A 35 7.83 -1.87 -19.57
CA GLY A 35 8.10 -1.23 -18.30
C GLY A 35 7.57 -2.09 -17.17
N ARG A 36 7.76 -1.65 -15.93
CA ARG A 36 7.24 -2.32 -14.74
C ARG A 36 6.32 -1.37 -13.98
N ARG A 37 5.02 -1.65 -14.02
CA ARG A 37 3.97 -0.80 -13.43
C ARG A 37 3.71 -1.12 -11.95
N THR A 38 4.56 -1.98 -11.37
CA THR A 38 4.50 -2.44 -9.99
C THR A 38 5.86 -2.28 -9.32
N ILE A 39 5.85 -2.24 -8.00
CA ILE A 39 6.99 -2.67 -7.20
C ILE A 39 6.69 -4.07 -6.69
N ASP A 40 7.71 -4.94 -6.67
CA ASP A 40 7.50 -6.34 -6.34
C ASP A 40 8.33 -6.74 -5.13
N PHE A 41 7.73 -7.59 -4.30
CA PHE A 41 8.32 -8.11 -3.08
C PHE A 41 8.46 -9.62 -3.21
N ALA A 42 9.68 -10.15 -3.07
CA ALA A 42 9.87 -11.59 -2.99
C ALA A 42 9.42 -12.08 -1.62
N GLN A 43 8.48 -13.01 -1.60
CA GLN A 43 7.93 -13.57 -0.37
C GLN A 43 7.80 -15.07 -0.46
N SER A 44 7.94 -15.75 0.67
CA SER A 44 7.66 -17.18 0.75
C SER A 44 6.17 -17.44 0.57
N VAL A 45 5.83 -18.53 -0.13
CA VAL A 45 4.44 -18.95 -0.31
C VAL A 45 3.76 -19.20 1.04
N GLY A 46 2.49 -18.83 1.16
CA GLY A 46 1.68 -19.01 2.37
C GLY A 46 1.86 -17.94 3.45
N GLN A 47 2.73 -16.94 3.26
CA GLN A 47 2.87 -15.83 4.20
C GLN A 47 1.74 -14.82 4.06
N SER A 48 1.36 -14.21 5.19
CA SER A 48 0.28 -13.21 5.21
C SER A 48 0.58 -12.01 4.35
N VAL A 49 -0.42 -11.61 3.55
CA VAL A 49 -0.43 -10.39 2.75
C VAL A 49 -1.43 -9.41 3.36
N LEU A 50 -1.01 -8.18 3.57
CA LEU A 50 -1.76 -7.15 4.29
C LEU A 50 -2.25 -6.04 3.36
N ALA A 51 -3.40 -5.45 3.70
CA ALA A 51 -3.92 -4.28 3.02
C ALA A 51 -2.99 -3.08 3.22
N PRO A 52 -2.49 -2.44 2.14
CA PRO A 52 -1.55 -1.32 2.23
C PRO A 52 -2.20 -0.03 2.75
N ILE A 53 -3.51 0.09 2.65
CA ILE A 53 -4.29 1.27 3.05
C ILE A 53 -5.70 0.85 3.48
N ALA A 54 -6.35 1.69 4.29
CA ALA A 54 -7.78 1.54 4.56
C ALA A 54 -8.60 2.02 3.36
N GLY A 55 -9.64 1.27 2.98
CA GLY A 55 -10.45 1.62 1.84
C GLY A 55 -11.51 0.59 1.49
N ARG A 56 -12.19 0.83 0.39
CA ARG A 56 -13.19 -0.07 -0.18
C ARG A 56 -12.56 -0.95 -1.25
N ILE A 57 -12.79 -2.24 -1.19
CA ILE A 57 -12.38 -3.17 -2.24
C ILE A 57 -13.26 -2.93 -3.48
N THR A 58 -12.66 -2.53 -4.58
CA THR A 58 -13.34 -2.35 -5.87
C THR A 58 -13.22 -3.58 -6.76
N PHE A 59 -12.18 -4.39 -6.52
CA PHE A 59 -11.97 -5.65 -7.21
C PHE A 59 -11.29 -6.65 -6.27
N ALA A 60 -11.78 -7.89 -6.25
CA ALA A 60 -11.12 -9.03 -5.63
C ALA A 60 -11.40 -10.26 -6.51
N GLY A 61 -10.37 -10.81 -7.12
CA GLY A 61 -10.54 -11.92 -8.05
C GLY A 61 -9.23 -12.39 -8.66
N THR A 62 -9.31 -13.50 -9.40
CA THR A 62 -8.17 -14.09 -10.11
C THR A 62 -8.13 -13.57 -11.54
N VAL A 63 -6.97 -13.12 -11.97
CA VAL A 63 -6.69 -12.73 -13.35
C VAL A 63 -5.59 -13.67 -13.86
N VAL A 64 -5.92 -14.45 -14.89
CA VAL A 64 -5.13 -15.56 -15.41
C VAL A 64 -5.00 -16.64 -14.31
N ASP A 65 -3.97 -16.62 -13.51
CA ASP A 65 -3.66 -17.61 -12.46
C ASP A 65 -3.24 -16.95 -11.13
N GLN A 66 -3.33 -15.63 -11.03
CA GLN A 66 -2.95 -14.86 -9.85
C GLN A 66 -4.11 -14.06 -9.27
N GLY A 67 -4.23 -14.05 -7.95
CA GLY A 67 -5.19 -13.23 -7.24
C GLY A 67 -4.77 -11.77 -7.17
N TYR A 68 -5.74 -10.87 -7.32
CA TYR A 68 -5.57 -9.42 -7.22
C TYR A 68 -6.66 -8.82 -6.35
N VAL A 69 -6.27 -7.88 -5.49
CA VAL A 69 -7.18 -7.06 -4.69
C VAL A 69 -6.90 -5.60 -5.00
N THR A 70 -7.91 -4.88 -5.48
CA THR A 70 -7.84 -3.43 -5.72
C THR A 70 -8.64 -2.70 -4.68
N ILE A 71 -8.02 -1.69 -4.07
CA ILE A 71 -8.57 -0.89 -2.99
C ILE A 71 -8.69 0.56 -3.47
N ASP A 72 -9.88 1.13 -3.29
CA ASP A 72 -10.17 2.56 -3.39
C ASP A 72 -9.95 3.15 -1.99
N PRO A 73 -8.94 4.02 -1.79
CA PRO A 73 -8.60 4.56 -0.48
C PRO A 73 -9.76 5.33 0.15
N SER A 74 -9.98 5.14 1.44
CA SER A 74 -11.03 5.86 2.18
C SER A 74 -10.79 7.38 2.16
N PRO A 75 -11.87 8.19 2.19
CA PRO A 75 -11.76 9.62 2.44
C PRO A 75 -10.94 9.90 3.71
N GLY A 76 -10.08 10.92 3.67
CA GLY A 76 -9.20 11.28 4.79
C GLY A 76 -7.82 10.61 4.78
N THR A 77 -7.57 9.67 3.87
CA THR A 77 -6.21 9.12 3.65
C THR A 77 -5.31 10.08 2.87
N GLY A 78 -5.87 11.14 2.29
CA GLY A 78 -5.16 12.13 1.48
C GLY A 78 -5.00 11.72 0.01
N TYR A 79 -5.45 10.52 -0.39
CA TYR A 79 -5.55 10.13 -1.79
C TYR A 79 -6.86 10.64 -2.39
N GLY A 80 -6.79 11.13 -3.62
CA GLY A 80 -7.98 11.55 -4.38
C GLY A 80 -8.83 10.35 -4.81
N PRO A 81 -10.10 10.58 -5.19
CA PRO A 81 -11.02 9.52 -5.60
C PRO A 81 -10.59 8.81 -6.89
N GLU A 82 -9.67 9.39 -7.63
CA GLU A 82 -9.10 8.80 -8.84
C GLU A 82 -7.96 7.79 -8.58
N VAL A 83 -7.52 7.63 -7.33
CA VAL A 83 -6.37 6.75 -7.00
C VAL A 83 -6.86 5.37 -6.62
N LEU A 84 -6.33 4.35 -7.28
CA LEU A 84 -6.55 2.94 -6.92
C LEU A 84 -5.22 2.26 -6.60
N ILE A 85 -5.25 1.42 -5.56
CA ILE A 85 -4.09 0.67 -5.09
C ILE A 85 -4.39 -0.81 -5.25
N THR A 86 -3.53 -1.53 -5.98
CA THR A 86 -3.73 -2.95 -6.27
C THR A 86 -2.58 -3.77 -5.70
N VAL A 87 -2.94 -4.85 -5.00
CA VAL A 87 -2.03 -5.90 -4.54
C VAL A 87 -2.31 -7.15 -5.34
N GLY A 88 -1.26 -7.74 -5.94
CA GLY A 88 -1.35 -8.95 -6.75
C GLY A 88 -0.39 -10.05 -6.28
N GLY A 89 -0.53 -11.25 -6.82
CA GLY A 89 0.31 -12.40 -6.50
C GLY A 89 -0.09 -13.13 -5.21
N LEU A 90 -1.37 -13.07 -4.83
CA LEU A 90 -1.86 -13.68 -3.59
C LEU A 90 -2.99 -14.68 -3.84
N VAL A 91 -3.16 -15.60 -2.93
CA VAL A 91 -4.39 -16.38 -2.75
C VAL A 91 -5.27 -15.57 -1.81
N ILE A 92 -6.41 -15.10 -2.32
CA ILE A 92 -7.31 -14.17 -1.62
C ILE A 92 -8.08 -14.89 -0.54
N ASP A 93 -8.19 -14.32 0.65
CA ASP A 93 -9.04 -14.88 1.72
C ASP A 93 -10.53 -14.80 1.32
N ALA A 94 -11.31 -15.84 1.65
CA ALA A 94 -12.71 -15.99 1.20
C ALA A 94 -13.64 -14.82 1.62
N ASN A 95 -13.29 -14.10 2.68
CA ASN A 95 -14.04 -12.95 3.16
C ASN A 95 -13.67 -11.63 2.47
N ILE A 96 -12.66 -11.64 1.59
CA ILE A 96 -12.20 -10.47 0.83
C ILE A 96 -12.94 -10.44 -0.50
N VAL A 97 -13.99 -9.63 -0.55
CA VAL A 97 -14.89 -9.52 -1.71
C VAL A 97 -15.06 -8.07 -2.13
N SER A 98 -15.41 -7.84 -3.39
CA SER A 98 -15.72 -6.50 -3.90
C SER A 98 -16.86 -5.86 -3.11
N GLY A 99 -16.74 -4.57 -2.83
CA GLY A 99 -17.69 -3.79 -2.03
C GLY A 99 -17.38 -3.76 -0.53
N ARG A 100 -16.54 -4.67 -0.01
CA ARG A 100 -16.14 -4.69 1.41
C ARG A 100 -15.15 -3.58 1.72
N ASN A 101 -15.23 -3.04 2.94
CA ASN A 101 -14.21 -2.14 3.49
C ASN A 101 -13.14 -2.96 4.22
N VAL A 102 -11.88 -2.54 4.06
CA VAL A 102 -10.73 -3.09 4.76
C VAL A 102 -9.98 -2.01 5.53
N GLN A 103 -9.34 -2.41 6.61
CA GLN A 103 -8.46 -1.53 7.38
C GLN A 103 -7.01 -1.69 6.93
N VAL A 104 -6.20 -0.64 7.12
CA VAL A 104 -4.75 -0.74 6.89
C VAL A 104 -4.14 -1.84 7.78
N GLY A 105 -3.34 -2.73 7.17
CA GLY A 105 -2.73 -3.86 7.88
C GLY A 105 -3.66 -5.04 8.11
N GLU A 106 -4.90 -5.00 7.67
CA GLU A 106 -5.80 -6.15 7.66
C GLU A 106 -5.29 -7.21 6.67
N ARG A 107 -5.34 -8.49 7.06
CA ARG A 107 -4.95 -9.58 6.17
C ARG A 107 -5.97 -9.71 5.04
N ILE A 108 -5.46 -9.72 3.80
CA ILE A 108 -6.27 -9.87 2.58
C ILE A 108 -6.04 -11.21 1.87
N GLY A 109 -5.07 -11.98 2.32
CA GLY A 109 -4.76 -13.29 1.75
C GLY A 109 -3.39 -13.79 2.16
N VAL A 110 -2.89 -14.76 1.41
CA VAL A 110 -1.55 -15.32 1.56
C VAL A 110 -0.78 -15.24 0.25
N SER A 111 0.54 -15.06 0.36
CA SER A 111 1.45 -14.96 -0.80
C SER A 111 1.48 -16.26 -1.61
N ASN A 112 1.47 -16.11 -2.92
CA ASN A 112 1.80 -17.17 -3.88
C ASN A 112 3.22 -17.03 -4.45
N GLY A 113 4.12 -16.36 -3.72
CA GLY A 113 5.50 -16.09 -4.09
C GLY A 113 5.77 -14.60 -4.28
N LEU A 114 5.78 -14.08 -5.51
CA LEU A 114 6.03 -12.67 -5.78
C LEU A 114 4.77 -11.83 -5.54
N ILE A 115 4.84 -10.85 -4.65
CA ILE A 115 3.75 -9.92 -4.37
C ILE A 115 3.97 -8.62 -5.13
N HIS A 116 2.97 -8.19 -5.86
CA HIS A 116 2.97 -6.97 -6.68
C HIS A 116 2.18 -5.87 -5.99
N LEU A 117 2.73 -4.66 -5.92
CA LEU A 117 2.01 -3.48 -5.49
C LEU A 117 2.04 -2.44 -6.61
N SER A 118 0.87 -2.03 -7.08
CA SER A 118 0.72 -0.95 -8.04
C SER A 118 -0.17 0.15 -7.51
N MET A 119 0.07 1.35 -7.98
CA MET A 119 -0.78 2.51 -7.79
C MET A 119 -1.10 3.13 -9.13
N ARG A 120 -2.37 3.41 -9.38
CA ARG A 120 -2.82 4.06 -10.61
C ARG A 120 -3.76 5.21 -10.30
N SER A 121 -3.65 6.28 -11.07
CA SER A 121 -4.57 7.40 -11.06
C SER A 121 -5.45 7.33 -12.30
N ILE A 122 -6.76 7.38 -12.10
CA ILE A 122 -7.76 7.36 -13.18
C ILE A 122 -8.42 8.74 -13.17
N ARG A 123 -7.98 9.63 -14.05
CA ARG A 123 -8.62 10.94 -14.23
C ARG A 123 -9.73 10.83 -15.26
N GLU A 124 -10.85 11.48 -14.97
CA GLU A 124 -12.02 11.52 -15.85
C GLU A 124 -11.61 11.94 -17.29
N GLY A 125 -11.98 11.15 -18.28
CA GLY A 125 -11.65 11.39 -19.69
C GLY A 125 -10.22 11.15 -20.12
N LYS A 126 -9.37 10.52 -19.25
CA LYS A 126 -7.98 10.17 -19.57
C LYS A 126 -7.72 8.70 -19.29
N SER A 127 -6.75 8.12 -20.01
CA SER A 127 -6.26 6.78 -19.69
C SER A 127 -5.65 6.73 -18.27
N ALA A 128 -5.77 5.57 -17.63
CA ALA A 128 -5.20 5.35 -16.30
C ALA A 128 -3.68 5.49 -16.33
N ARG A 129 -3.12 6.37 -15.50
CA ARG A 129 -1.67 6.53 -15.34
C ARG A 129 -1.19 5.74 -14.13
N TYR A 130 -0.17 4.94 -14.32
CA TYR A 130 0.54 4.30 -13.22
C TYR A 130 1.50 5.28 -12.54
N VAL A 131 1.63 5.15 -11.22
CA VAL A 131 2.47 6.01 -10.38
C VAL A 131 3.39 5.09 -9.57
N ASP A 132 4.64 5.50 -9.39
CA ASP A 132 5.60 4.75 -8.59
C ASP A 132 5.13 4.70 -7.11
N PRO A 133 4.79 3.52 -6.57
CA PRO A 133 4.34 3.41 -5.19
C PRO A 133 5.46 3.61 -4.16
N THR A 134 6.73 3.55 -4.58
CA THR A 134 7.90 3.61 -3.67
C THR A 134 7.92 4.90 -2.84
N ALA A 135 7.52 6.02 -3.46
CA ALA A 135 7.46 7.32 -2.79
C ALA A 135 6.42 7.37 -1.66
N TYR A 136 5.42 6.51 -1.71
CA TYR A 136 4.28 6.46 -0.78
C TYR A 136 4.44 5.37 0.28
N LEU A 137 5.41 4.47 0.14
CA LEU A 137 5.67 3.44 1.13
C LEU A 137 6.16 4.05 2.43
N GLY A 138 5.46 3.72 3.51
CA GLY A 138 5.87 4.07 4.85
C GLY A 138 7.11 3.28 5.27
N ARG A 139 8.15 3.99 5.68
CA ARG A 139 9.30 3.38 6.32
C ARG A 139 8.97 3.14 7.79
N ARG A 140 8.99 1.89 8.23
CA ARG A 140 8.95 1.56 9.63
C ARG A 140 10.28 2.00 10.25
N ARG A 141 10.26 3.06 11.03
CA ARG A 141 11.37 3.41 11.90
C ARG A 141 11.05 2.86 13.28
N PRO A 142 11.69 1.79 13.74
CA PRO A 142 11.58 1.41 15.14
C PRO A 142 12.16 2.58 15.95
N ARG A 143 11.38 3.14 16.85
CA ARG A 143 11.92 4.06 17.85
C ARG A 143 12.71 3.21 18.84
N VAL A 144 14.00 3.10 18.62
CA VAL A 144 14.92 2.50 19.57
C VAL A 144 14.98 3.43 20.79
N ARG A 145 14.50 2.97 21.93
CA ARG A 145 14.66 3.63 23.21
C ARG A 145 15.72 2.85 23.98
N LEU A 146 16.78 3.52 24.38
CA LEU A 146 17.72 2.98 25.35
C LEU A 146 16.97 2.78 26.67
N ILE A 147 16.82 1.55 27.09
CA ILE A 147 16.24 1.19 28.40
C ILE A 147 17.38 1.26 29.40
N PRO A 148 17.29 2.08 30.46
CA PRO A 148 18.26 2.02 31.57
C PRO A 148 18.26 0.61 32.14
N TYR A 149 19.42 0.12 32.54
CA TYR A 149 19.63 -1.22 33.11
C TYR A 149 18.76 -1.51 34.37
N SER A 150 18.16 -0.51 34.96
CA SER A 150 17.28 -0.59 36.14
C SER A 150 15.91 -1.22 35.90
N GLY A 151 15.59 -1.69 34.70
CA GLY A 151 14.49 -2.62 34.45
C GLY A 151 13.05 -2.15 34.68
N PHE A 152 12.78 -0.88 34.99
CA PHE A 152 11.44 -0.38 35.22
C PHE A 152 10.86 0.34 34.01
N GLY A 153 9.70 -0.14 33.50
CA GLY A 153 8.80 0.61 32.64
C GLY A 153 9.06 0.55 31.15
N ALA A 154 9.12 -0.64 30.55
CA ALA A 154 9.03 -0.79 29.10
C ALA A 154 7.62 -0.37 28.59
N ARG A 155 7.45 0.87 28.14
CA ARG A 155 6.29 1.25 27.33
C ARG A 155 6.44 0.60 25.95
N ARG A 156 5.35 0.00 25.42
CA ARG A 156 5.31 -0.52 24.05
C ARG A 156 5.80 0.56 23.09
N ALA A 157 6.76 0.21 22.25
CA ALA A 157 7.24 1.08 21.19
C ALA A 157 6.09 1.36 20.21
N GLN A 158 5.71 2.62 20.04
CA GLN A 158 4.79 3.01 18.98
C GLN A 158 5.57 3.04 17.66
N ILE A 159 5.13 2.24 16.69
CA ILE A 159 5.70 2.24 15.35
C ILE A 159 5.06 3.41 14.60
N GLY A 160 5.83 4.46 14.35
CA GLY A 160 5.44 5.55 13.45
C GLY A 160 5.81 5.18 12.01
N LEU A 161 4.88 5.35 11.07
CA LEU A 161 5.17 5.30 9.64
C LEU A 161 5.52 6.71 9.17
N THR A 162 6.68 6.87 8.53
CA THR A 162 7.05 8.12 7.85
C THR A 162 7.17 7.85 6.36
N CYS A 163 6.45 8.61 5.52
CA CYS A 163 6.60 8.54 4.08
C CYS A 163 7.71 9.48 3.60
N PRO A 164 8.49 9.10 2.59
CA PRO A 164 9.49 9.99 1.99
C PRO A 164 8.87 11.12 1.18
N ALA A 165 7.64 10.98 0.70
CA ALA A 165 6.99 12.01 -0.10
C ALA A 165 6.13 12.93 0.75
N SER A 166 6.47 14.19 0.75
CA SER A 166 5.48 15.26 0.74
C SER A 166 5.02 15.39 -0.71
N PHE A 167 3.73 15.24 -1.00
CA PHE A 167 3.21 15.66 -2.29
C PHE A 167 3.50 17.16 -2.44
N GLY A 168 4.57 17.47 -3.14
CA GLY A 168 4.79 18.79 -3.68
C GLY A 168 3.79 19.01 -4.80
N ARG A 169 3.07 20.05 -4.68
CA ARG A 169 2.03 20.73 -5.48
C ARG A 169 2.06 20.46 -6.98
#